data_3ea590de46098d95df7a0080a027bb5a
#
_entry.id   3ea590de46098d95df7a0080a027bb5a
#
_cell.length_a   1.000
_cell.length_b   1.000
_cell.length_c   1.000
_cell.angle_alpha   90.00
_cell.angle_beta   90.00
_cell.angle_gamma   90.00
#
_symmetry.space_group_name_H-M   'P 1'
#
loop_
_entity.id
_entity.type
_entity.pdbx_description
1 polymer ?
#
loop_
_entity_poly.entity_id
_entity_poly.type
_entity_poly.pdbx_seq_one_letter_code
_entity_poly.pdbx_strand_id
1 'polypeptide(L)'
;CGYPDCPEGDLVDYLRKEGNVAVAVTGREQEFADAKIAALHYRILEEINDPSPLALADVTIGTGRFHQIRVQFAHAGFPLLGDTKYGTAALKEAMPAQKYRGVALCAYSLELVHPVSGKKMGFRVVPKNPAFAGFAMEELKKLTENETGISKRG
;
A
#
# COMPACT_ATOMS: atom_id res chain seq x y z
N CYS A 1 -2.05 10.31 2.78
CA CYS A 1 -2.56 11.37 3.65
C CYS A 1 -3.59 12.17 2.89
N GLY A 2 -4.70 12.48 3.50
CA GLY A 2 -5.94 12.85 2.83
C GLY A 2 -6.78 11.63 2.52
N TYR A 3 -7.93 11.86 1.93
CA TYR A 3 -8.83 10.80 1.49
C TYR A 3 -9.02 10.87 -0.02
N PRO A 4 -9.04 9.73 -0.72
CA PRO A 4 -9.59 9.68 -2.07
C PRO A 4 -11.07 10.07 -2.05
N ASP A 5 -11.56 10.72 -3.10
CA ASP A 5 -13.00 11.04 -3.24
C ASP A 5 -13.86 9.77 -3.32
N CYS A 6 -13.27 8.65 -3.78
CA CYS A 6 -13.91 7.34 -3.84
C CYS A 6 -13.29 6.41 -2.80
N PRO A 7 -14.12 5.70 -1.98
CA PRO A 7 -13.61 4.77 -0.98
C PRO A 7 -12.98 3.50 -1.57
N GLU A 8 -13.18 3.26 -2.86
CA GLU A 8 -12.65 2.10 -3.59
C GLU A 8 -12.35 2.50 -5.03
N GLY A 9 -11.28 2.00 -5.61
CA GLY A 9 -10.91 2.30 -6.99
C GLY A 9 -9.63 1.63 -7.46
N ASP A 10 -9.35 1.84 -8.76
CA ASP A 10 -8.15 1.34 -9.42
C ASP A 10 -7.20 2.49 -9.71
N LEU A 11 -5.90 2.28 -9.48
CA LEU A 11 -4.85 3.15 -9.97
C LEU A 11 -4.09 2.42 -11.08
N VAL A 12 -4.09 3.02 -12.26
CA VAL A 12 -3.38 2.50 -13.45
C VAL A 12 -2.46 3.57 -13.97
N ASP A 13 -1.17 3.30 -13.94
CA ASP A 13 -0.12 4.21 -14.37
C ASP A 13 0.91 3.50 -15.24
N TYR A 14 1.65 4.29 -16.02
CA TYR A 14 2.91 3.85 -16.61
C TYR A 14 4.06 4.33 -15.74
N LEU A 15 4.85 3.37 -15.23
CA LEU A 15 5.98 3.64 -14.35
C LEU A 15 7.28 3.27 -15.01
N ARG A 16 8.30 4.13 -14.82
CA ARG A 16 9.68 3.80 -15.12
C ARG A 16 10.57 3.97 -13.90
N LYS A 17 11.70 3.27 -13.89
CA LYS A 17 12.69 3.40 -12.84
C LYS A 17 13.76 4.41 -13.23
N GLU A 18 13.99 5.41 -12.40
CA GLU A 18 15.07 6.39 -12.53
C GLU A 18 16.00 6.29 -11.32
N GLY A 19 17.14 5.62 -11.49
CA GLY A 19 18.07 5.37 -10.38
C GLY A 19 17.39 4.61 -9.23
N ASN A 20 17.18 5.28 -8.10
CA ASN A 20 16.58 4.71 -6.89
C ASN A 20 15.14 5.20 -6.63
N VAL A 21 14.49 5.79 -7.61
CA VAL A 21 13.08 6.19 -7.57
C VAL A 21 12.30 5.57 -8.75
N ALA A 22 10.98 5.51 -8.62
CA ALA A 22 10.07 5.28 -9.73
C ALA A 22 9.39 6.60 -10.08
N VAL A 23 9.05 6.78 -11.34
CA VAL A 23 8.38 7.98 -11.86
C VAL A 23 7.15 7.55 -12.64
N ALA A 24 6.02 8.19 -12.37
CA ALA A 24 4.83 8.05 -13.20
C ALA A 24 4.99 8.89 -14.46
N VAL A 25 4.83 8.25 -15.62
CA VAL A 25 4.92 8.86 -16.95
C VAL A 25 3.63 8.68 -17.74
N THR A 26 2.53 8.44 -17.05
CA THR A 26 1.19 8.29 -17.63
C THR A 26 0.83 9.49 -18.50
N GLY A 27 0.38 9.20 -19.72
CA GLY A 27 0.14 10.23 -20.77
C GLY A 27 1.38 10.60 -21.58
N ARG A 28 2.57 10.15 -21.16
CA ARG A 28 3.84 10.35 -21.86
C ARG A 28 4.64 9.05 -22.01
N GLU A 29 4.01 7.90 -21.81
CA GLU A 29 4.63 6.57 -21.84
C GLU A 29 5.33 6.27 -23.16
N GLN A 30 4.86 6.86 -24.26
CA GLN A 30 5.44 6.67 -25.60
C GLN A 30 6.84 7.30 -25.74
N GLU A 31 7.18 8.25 -24.86
CA GLU A 31 8.51 8.87 -24.83
C GLU A 31 9.56 7.96 -24.16
N PHE A 32 9.12 6.88 -23.49
CA PHE A 32 9.98 6.06 -22.63
C PHE A 32 9.80 4.57 -22.92
N ALA A 33 10.75 3.98 -23.65
CA ALA A 33 10.71 2.57 -24.00
C ALA A 33 10.77 1.60 -22.79
N ASP A 34 11.24 2.06 -21.65
CA ASP A 34 11.31 1.31 -20.38
C ASP A 34 10.09 1.51 -19.46
N ALA A 35 9.13 2.34 -19.86
CA ALA A 35 7.89 2.54 -19.14
C ALA A 35 7.06 1.25 -19.15
N LYS A 36 6.53 0.87 -17.98
CA LYS A 36 5.74 -0.35 -17.80
C LYS A 36 4.45 -0.04 -17.08
N ILE A 37 3.36 -0.64 -17.55
CA ILE A 37 2.07 -0.55 -16.89
C ILE A 37 2.17 -1.08 -15.45
N ALA A 38 1.55 -0.35 -14.55
CA ALA A 38 1.38 -0.66 -13.13
C ALA A 38 -0.09 -0.49 -12.77
N ALA A 39 -0.69 -1.55 -12.22
CA ALA A 39 -2.08 -1.54 -11.83
C ALA A 39 -2.22 -2.06 -10.40
N LEU A 40 -3.00 -1.37 -9.60
CA LEU A 40 -3.43 -1.78 -8.27
C LEU A 40 -4.89 -1.41 -8.06
N HIS A 41 -5.53 -2.15 -7.18
CA HIS A 41 -6.85 -1.85 -6.65
C HIS A 41 -6.70 -1.44 -5.19
N TYR A 42 -7.46 -0.44 -4.73
CA TYR A 42 -7.50 -0.04 -3.32
C TYR A 42 -8.92 0.05 -2.80
N ARG A 43 -9.08 -0.21 -1.51
CA ARG A 43 -10.31 -0.02 -0.74
C ARG A 43 -9.98 0.62 0.60
N ILE A 44 -10.65 1.73 0.93
CA ILE A 44 -10.51 2.38 2.23
C ILE A 44 -11.27 1.55 3.27
N LEU A 45 -10.58 1.14 4.32
CA LEU A 45 -11.13 0.36 5.42
C LEU A 45 -11.54 1.24 6.58
N GLU A 46 -10.79 2.32 6.83
CA GLU A 46 -10.99 3.17 8.00
C GLU A 46 -10.42 4.56 7.74
N GLU A 47 -11.08 5.58 8.28
CA GLU A 47 -10.66 6.97 8.18
C GLU A 47 -10.56 7.57 9.58
N ILE A 48 -9.53 8.39 9.81
CA ILE A 48 -9.34 9.16 11.04
C ILE A 48 -8.99 10.61 10.67
N ASN A 49 -9.45 11.55 11.51
CA ASN A 49 -9.29 12.99 11.26
C ASN A 49 -8.45 13.72 12.32
N ASP A 50 -7.97 13.04 13.35
CA ASP A 50 -7.24 13.64 14.44
C ASP A 50 -5.82 13.06 14.55
N PRO A 51 -4.77 13.87 14.50
CA PRO A 51 -4.72 15.34 14.30
C PRO A 51 -4.81 15.77 12.83
N SER A 52 -4.79 14.85 11.90
CA SER A 52 -4.82 15.12 10.45
C SER A 52 -5.58 14.01 9.72
N PRO A 53 -6.17 14.28 8.55
CA PRO A 53 -6.89 13.28 7.79
C PRO A 53 -5.96 12.16 7.32
N LEU A 54 -6.24 10.93 7.75
CA LEU A 54 -5.55 9.71 7.35
C LEU A 54 -6.56 8.62 7.00
N ALA A 55 -6.25 7.83 6.01
CA ALA A 55 -7.02 6.63 5.65
C ALA A 55 -6.17 5.38 5.76
N LEU A 56 -6.77 4.30 6.27
CA LEU A 56 -6.24 2.95 6.17
C LEU A 56 -6.80 2.32 4.89
N ALA A 57 -5.94 2.01 3.96
CA ALA A 57 -6.32 1.37 2.70
C ALA A 57 -5.83 -0.09 2.64
N ASP A 58 -6.71 -0.97 2.22
CA ASP A 58 -6.35 -2.29 1.70
C ASP A 58 -5.95 -2.15 0.23
N VAL A 59 -4.84 -2.76 -0.16
CA VAL A 59 -4.29 -2.61 -1.51
C VAL A 59 -3.95 -3.97 -2.10
N THR A 60 -4.60 -4.28 -3.22
CA THR A 60 -4.27 -5.46 -4.02
C THR A 60 -3.48 -5.03 -5.26
N ILE A 61 -2.27 -5.55 -5.43
CA ILE A 61 -1.42 -5.23 -6.58
C ILE A 61 -1.63 -6.24 -7.71
N GLY A 62 -1.97 -5.76 -8.90
CA GLY A 62 -2.04 -6.57 -10.12
C GLY A 62 -0.68 -6.73 -10.80
N THR A 63 0.27 -5.86 -10.48
CA THR A 63 1.66 -5.87 -10.98
C THR A 63 2.63 -5.59 -9.86
N GLY A 64 3.91 -5.95 -10.01
CA GLY A 64 4.97 -5.73 -9.00
C GLY A 64 6.08 -4.81 -9.53
N ARG A 65 5.81 -3.51 -9.70
CA ARG A 65 6.82 -2.53 -10.13
C ARG A 65 7.59 -1.94 -8.97
N PHE A 66 8.79 -1.46 -9.25
CA PHE A 66 9.64 -0.82 -8.23
C PHE A 66 8.90 0.36 -7.58
N HIS A 67 8.76 0.35 -6.26
CA HIS A 67 8.03 1.33 -5.45
C HIS A 67 6.56 1.58 -5.90
N GLN A 68 5.93 0.63 -6.56
CA GLN A 68 4.64 0.79 -7.23
C GLN A 68 3.59 1.52 -6.37
N ILE A 69 3.21 0.94 -5.23
CA ILE A 69 2.18 1.50 -4.35
C ILE A 69 2.54 2.93 -3.95
N ARG A 70 3.80 3.16 -3.58
CA ARG A 70 4.27 4.47 -3.11
C ARG A 70 4.13 5.57 -4.17
N VAL A 71 4.57 5.29 -5.41
CA VAL A 71 4.51 6.28 -6.48
C VAL A 71 3.10 6.47 -7.01
N GLN A 72 2.29 5.42 -7.12
CA GLN A 72 0.92 5.53 -7.61
C GLN A 72 0.02 6.33 -6.65
N PHE A 73 0.08 6.06 -5.35
CA PHE A 73 -0.64 6.85 -4.36
C PHE A 73 -0.16 8.31 -4.32
N ALA A 74 1.14 8.55 -4.44
CA ALA A 74 1.65 9.93 -4.52
C ALA A 74 1.21 10.66 -5.80
N HIS A 75 1.20 9.97 -6.93
CA HIS A 75 0.72 10.51 -8.21
C HIS A 75 -0.78 10.82 -8.17
N ALA A 76 -1.56 9.98 -7.49
CA ALA A 76 -2.98 10.21 -7.25
C ALA A 76 -3.29 11.33 -6.23
N GLY A 77 -2.26 11.93 -5.61
CA GLY A 77 -2.44 13.00 -4.63
C GLY A 77 -2.56 12.54 -3.16
N PHE A 78 -2.46 11.25 -2.88
CA PHE A 78 -2.62 10.63 -1.55
C PHE A 78 -1.35 9.90 -1.09
N PRO A 79 -0.18 10.56 -0.97
CA PRO A 79 1.06 9.91 -0.63
C PRO A 79 0.99 9.20 0.72
N LEU A 80 1.74 8.09 0.83
CA LEU A 80 1.75 7.28 2.05
C LEU A 80 2.37 8.05 3.22
N LEU A 81 1.83 7.83 4.40
CA LEU A 81 2.36 8.38 5.64
C LEU A 81 3.82 7.95 5.84
N GLY A 82 4.69 8.90 6.17
CA GLY A 82 6.12 8.67 6.38
C GLY A 82 6.94 8.46 5.09
N ASP A 83 6.35 8.67 3.92
CA ASP A 83 7.08 8.55 2.66
C ASP A 83 7.90 9.81 2.35
N THR A 84 9.21 9.73 2.64
CA THR A 84 10.15 10.84 2.41
C THR A 84 10.55 11.00 0.95
N LYS A 85 10.34 9.97 0.10
CA LYS A 85 10.68 10.05 -1.32
C LYS A 85 9.58 10.67 -2.17
N TYR A 86 8.35 10.22 -1.95
CA TYR A 86 7.20 10.56 -2.79
C TYR A 86 6.21 11.51 -2.12
N GLY A 87 6.33 11.72 -0.81
CA GLY A 87 5.50 12.69 -0.08
C GLY A 87 5.75 14.13 -0.51
N THR A 88 4.69 14.95 -0.52
CA THR A 88 4.80 16.38 -0.80
C THR A 88 5.56 17.13 0.30
N ALA A 89 6.05 18.34 -0.01
CA ALA A 89 6.74 19.18 0.98
C ALA A 89 5.80 19.50 2.18
N ALA A 90 4.56 19.89 1.90
CA ALA A 90 3.55 20.18 2.92
C ALA A 90 3.27 18.97 3.83
N LEU A 91 3.23 17.76 3.28
CA LEU A 91 3.04 16.54 4.05
C LEU A 91 4.23 16.23 4.96
N LYS A 92 5.45 16.41 4.45
CA LYS A 92 6.68 16.21 5.22
C LYS A 92 6.78 17.16 6.41
N GLU A 93 6.27 18.38 6.25
CA GLU A 93 6.22 19.40 7.30
C GLU A 93 5.14 19.07 8.34
N ALA A 94 3.93 18.73 7.89
CA ALA A 94 2.78 18.41 8.77
C ALA A 94 2.97 17.09 9.53
N MET A 95 3.66 16.12 8.92
CA MET A 95 3.83 14.77 9.48
C MET A 95 5.28 14.31 9.34
N PRO A 96 6.18 14.74 10.24
CA PRO A 96 7.58 14.39 10.17
C PRO A 96 7.80 12.87 10.27
N ALA A 97 8.48 12.32 9.28
CA ALA A 97 8.74 10.88 9.13
C ALA A 97 9.43 10.24 10.34
N GLN A 98 10.17 11.02 11.13
CA GLN A 98 10.84 10.55 12.34
C GLN A 98 9.87 9.95 13.38
N LYS A 99 8.60 10.42 13.40
CA LYS A 99 7.56 9.89 14.30
C LYS A 99 7.14 8.46 13.91
N TYR A 100 7.23 8.10 12.63
CA TYR A 100 6.63 6.87 12.09
C TYR A 100 7.66 5.79 11.67
N ARG A 101 8.96 6.05 11.83
CA ARG A 101 10.04 5.10 11.50
C ARG A 101 9.93 4.46 10.10
N GLY A 102 9.65 5.30 9.10
CA GLY A 102 9.56 4.88 7.70
C GLY A 102 8.15 4.93 7.11
N VAL A 103 7.99 4.37 5.93
CA VAL A 103 6.73 4.38 5.18
C VAL A 103 5.68 3.50 5.86
N ALA A 104 4.46 4.01 6.05
CA ALA A 104 3.31 3.26 6.54
C ALA A 104 2.78 2.31 5.45
N LEU A 105 3.53 1.24 5.21
CA LEU A 105 3.21 0.19 4.25
C LEU A 105 3.53 -1.18 4.86
N CYS A 106 2.58 -2.11 4.77
CA CYS A 106 2.73 -3.47 5.28
C CYS A 106 2.16 -4.48 4.29
N ALA A 107 2.95 -5.46 3.88
CA ALA A 107 2.43 -6.63 3.20
C ALA A 107 1.79 -7.53 4.27
N TYR A 108 0.49 -7.42 4.47
CA TYR A 108 -0.23 -8.10 5.54
C TYR A 108 -0.82 -9.45 5.13
N SER A 109 -1.02 -9.67 3.84
CA SER A 109 -1.56 -10.91 3.27
C SER A 109 -0.74 -11.38 2.08
N LEU A 110 -0.47 -12.66 2.02
CA LEU A 110 0.19 -13.33 0.89
C LEU A 110 -0.49 -14.65 0.63
N GLU A 111 -0.94 -14.87 -0.59
CA GLU A 111 -1.43 -16.16 -1.07
C GLU A 111 -0.53 -16.68 -2.18
N LEU A 112 -0.17 -17.95 -2.12
CA LEU A 112 0.67 -18.60 -3.13
C LEU A 112 0.31 -20.07 -3.29
N VAL A 113 0.72 -20.63 -4.43
CA VAL A 113 0.70 -22.07 -4.65
C VAL A 113 2.10 -22.61 -4.37
N HIS A 114 2.21 -23.57 -3.45
CA HIS A 114 3.51 -24.16 -3.11
C HIS A 114 4.13 -24.85 -4.33
N PRO A 115 5.35 -24.50 -4.75
CA PRO A 115 5.90 -24.89 -6.06
C PRO A 115 6.11 -26.41 -6.21
N VAL A 116 6.27 -27.12 -5.12
CA VAL A 116 6.50 -28.59 -5.15
C VAL A 116 5.21 -29.39 -4.93
N SER A 117 4.42 -29.00 -3.91
CA SER A 117 3.21 -29.77 -3.54
C SER A 117 1.94 -29.35 -4.26
N GLY A 118 1.94 -28.21 -4.96
CA GLY A 118 0.75 -27.64 -5.60
C GLY A 118 -0.34 -27.16 -4.63
N LYS A 119 -0.10 -27.19 -3.33
CA LYS A 119 -1.09 -26.75 -2.33
C LYS A 119 -1.17 -25.22 -2.28
N LYS A 120 -2.39 -24.69 -2.20
CA LYS A 120 -2.62 -23.27 -1.89
C LYS A 120 -2.22 -22.99 -0.45
N MET A 121 -1.49 -21.92 -0.24
CA MET A 121 -1.03 -21.45 1.08
C MET A 121 -1.36 -19.98 1.22
N GLY A 122 -1.83 -19.58 2.40
CA GLY A 122 -2.09 -18.20 2.78
C GLY A 122 -1.33 -17.83 4.05
N PHE A 123 -0.84 -16.62 4.09
CA PHE A 123 -0.15 -16.06 5.26
C PHE A 123 -0.72 -14.68 5.53
N ARG A 124 -1.02 -14.39 6.80
CA ARG A 124 -1.52 -13.09 7.22
C ARG A 124 -0.84 -12.62 8.50
N VAL A 125 -0.66 -11.30 8.62
CA VAL A 125 -0.08 -10.66 9.80
C VAL A 125 -0.82 -9.35 10.08
N VAL A 126 -0.93 -8.97 11.35
CA VAL A 126 -1.39 -7.64 11.73
C VAL A 126 -0.20 -6.67 11.65
N PRO A 127 -0.36 -5.50 10.99
CA PRO A 127 0.68 -4.49 10.94
C PRO A 127 1.14 -4.04 12.34
N LYS A 128 2.45 -3.99 12.57
CA LYS A 128 3.04 -3.60 13.87
C LYS A 128 3.71 -2.22 13.85
N ASN A 129 3.81 -1.56 12.69
CA ASN A 129 4.39 -0.23 12.61
C ASN A 129 3.50 0.76 13.40
N PRO A 130 4.09 1.65 14.22
CA PRO A 130 3.35 2.66 14.98
C PRO A 130 2.44 3.56 14.15
N ALA A 131 2.70 3.70 12.85
CA ALA A 131 1.84 4.44 11.92
C ALA A 131 0.41 3.87 11.82
N PHE A 132 0.22 2.60 12.15
CA PHE A 132 -1.10 1.94 12.16
C PHE A 132 -1.81 1.99 13.52
N ALA A 133 -1.14 2.47 14.57
CA ALA A 133 -1.67 2.41 15.94
C ALA A 133 -2.94 3.25 16.17
N GLY A 134 -3.19 4.26 15.31
CA GLY A 134 -4.41 5.08 15.36
C GLY A 134 -5.65 4.41 14.79
N PHE A 135 -5.49 3.31 14.06
CA PHE A 135 -6.58 2.58 13.42
C PHE A 135 -7.00 1.36 14.24
N ALA A 136 -8.31 1.09 14.30
CA ALA A 136 -8.86 -0.07 14.99
C ALA A 136 -8.52 -1.38 14.29
N MET A 137 -8.40 -1.35 12.96
CA MET A 137 -8.05 -2.49 12.10
C MET A 137 -8.98 -3.71 12.29
N GLU A 138 -10.27 -3.48 12.57
CA GLU A 138 -11.21 -4.55 12.92
C GLU A 138 -11.37 -5.58 11.80
N GLU A 139 -11.41 -5.15 10.54
CA GLU A 139 -11.49 -6.08 9.41
C GLU A 139 -10.24 -6.96 9.29
N LEU A 140 -9.04 -6.37 9.47
CA LEU A 140 -7.78 -7.12 9.43
C LEU A 140 -7.68 -8.12 10.56
N LYS A 141 -8.10 -7.75 11.77
CA LYS A 141 -8.12 -8.63 12.94
C LYS A 141 -9.03 -9.84 12.71
N LYS A 142 -10.25 -9.62 12.23
CA LYS A 142 -11.20 -10.69 11.90
C LYS A 142 -10.64 -11.65 10.85
N LEU A 143 -9.96 -11.14 9.81
CA LEU A 143 -9.34 -11.97 8.77
C LEU A 143 -8.19 -12.82 9.32
N THR A 144 -7.42 -12.31 10.28
CA THR A 144 -6.31 -13.06 10.90
C THR A 144 -6.79 -14.09 11.93
N GLU A 145 -7.90 -13.84 12.63
CA GLU A 145 -8.48 -14.74 13.63
C GLU A 145 -9.16 -15.96 13.02
N ASN A 146 -9.85 -15.79 11.89
CA ASN A 146 -10.55 -16.88 11.21
C ASN A 146 -9.62 -17.96 10.64
N GLU A 147 -8.34 -17.69 10.43
CA GLU A 147 -7.37 -18.66 9.91
C GLU A 147 -6.58 -19.41 10.99
N THR A 148 -6.53 -18.89 12.21
CA THR A 148 -5.94 -19.64 13.34
C THR A 148 -6.75 -20.89 13.73
N GLY A 149 -7.94 -21.06 13.17
CA GLY A 149 -8.79 -22.23 13.32
C GLY A 149 -8.47 -23.41 12.41
N ILE A 150 -7.56 -23.28 11.44
CA ILE A 150 -7.21 -24.35 10.50
C ILE A 150 -5.77 -24.80 10.72
N SER A 151 -5.63 -25.89 11.43
CA SER A 151 -4.52 -26.83 11.51
C SER A 151 -3.78 -26.91 12.84
N LYS A 152 -4.49 -27.38 13.86
CA LYS A 152 -3.91 -28.28 14.86
C LYS A 152 -4.67 -29.59 14.82
N ARG A 153 -4.56 -30.35 13.74
CA ARG A 153 -4.87 -31.79 13.71
C ARG A 153 -3.97 -32.47 12.68
N GLY A 154 -3.12 -33.33 13.15
CA GLY A 154 -2.40 -34.35 12.39
C GLY A 154 -0.92 -34.25 12.46
#